data_045f8237c626a001d001560ed8146d4e
#
_entry.id   045f8237c626a001d001560ed8146d4e
#
_cell.length_a   1.000
_cell.length_b   1.000
_cell.length_c   1.000
_cell.angle_alpha   90.00
_cell.angle_beta   90.00
_cell.angle_gamma   90.00
#
_symmetry.space_group_name_H-M   'P 1'
#
loop_
_entity.id
_entity.type
_entity.pdbx_description
1 polymer ?
#
loop_
_entity_poly.entity_id
_entity_poly.type
_entity_poly.pdbx_seq_one_letter_code
_entity_poly.pdbx_strand_id
1 'polypeptide(L)'
;MVALLMNGRKLLPACILLLFHIAAGQAAAPGSSGQTPESLSLKRWITPLETTRLGEAEQRLKEAIENPEYMLEHWVELPTSPKALHKKVQRLGLREAILLALRYNPNIQNAELDRIVQRYQLRLAENEFELQYALAGSAAVDRSHFSGIGNNTSKSYLATPEVHMKTKLGTTLSLNMDNNVNTYNNYSPVLNLGIKQPLLNGFGKAVNEASLLNARDAEWLNKINLRQGVSDQITQVIGAYRTLILSGNNLENQRRQLKEAKKTFAINEKKIKAGQLEPTGNIQQSYQIESLSLMVEQAENEFKTSAQDLLQTIGLDPETRLSVPSDVEVGKVTVPDLQQSITMALKHNTQYLAQKMLLRADERAYTVAKNRQLWEIEVGANVQSGRVTDVDGNNGLSGIYNGRNITESARITVTIPINDLNRRSQLINAKVKLEKDRLNTIAMRRALITKITNTINNIESLAKRYQLAEKQVKLALQSYQLEKKKQQAGIASALDVNNTQNQLLQAQAGLISAKIAYLNQLSDLQRVLGTTLDHWHIKLRYGE
;
A
#
# COMPACT_ATOMS: atom_id res chain seq x y z
N MET A 1 -41.78 -16.46 -6.71
CA MET A 1 -41.11 -15.89 -7.89
C MET A 1 -39.76 -15.25 -7.57
N VAL A 2 -39.43 -14.96 -6.32
CA VAL A 2 -38.13 -14.40 -5.90
C VAL A 2 -37.04 -15.50 -5.67
N ALA A 3 -37.44 -16.76 -5.44
CA ALA A 3 -36.51 -17.88 -5.20
C ALA A 3 -35.90 -18.52 -6.47
N LEU A 4 -36.34 -18.10 -7.67
CA LEU A 4 -35.84 -18.65 -8.96
C LEU A 4 -34.72 -17.82 -9.60
N LEU A 5 -34.42 -16.63 -9.05
CA LEU A 5 -33.39 -15.72 -9.59
C LEU A 5 -31.98 -15.94 -8.99
N MET A 6 -31.85 -16.75 -7.94
CA MET A 6 -30.54 -17.01 -7.29
C MET A 6 -29.78 -18.24 -7.85
N ASN A 7 -30.35 -19.00 -8.80
CA ASN A 7 -29.69 -20.16 -9.42
C ASN A 7 -29.30 -19.94 -10.91
N GLY A 8 -29.26 -18.69 -11.36
CA GLY A 8 -29.06 -18.34 -12.78
C GLY A 8 -27.65 -18.55 -13.34
N ARG A 9 -26.67 -19.02 -12.54
CA ARG A 9 -25.29 -19.22 -13.03
C ARG A 9 -25.04 -20.53 -13.82
N LYS A 10 -26.01 -21.42 -13.94
CA LYS A 10 -25.82 -22.72 -14.62
C LYS A 10 -26.59 -22.91 -15.95
N LEU A 11 -27.37 -21.92 -16.42
CA LEU A 11 -28.20 -22.10 -17.62
C LEU A 11 -27.82 -21.25 -18.83
N LEU A 12 -26.80 -20.40 -18.75
CA LEU A 12 -26.35 -19.58 -19.89
C LEU A 12 -25.21 -20.15 -20.77
N PRO A 13 -24.50 -21.24 -20.43
CA PRO A 13 -23.46 -21.76 -21.35
C PRO A 13 -23.98 -22.63 -22.47
N ALA A 14 -25.25 -23.00 -22.53
CA ALA A 14 -25.71 -24.02 -23.49
C ALA A 14 -26.08 -23.49 -24.88
N CYS A 15 -26.21 -22.17 -25.09
CA CYS A 15 -26.61 -21.61 -26.40
C CYS A 15 -25.51 -20.90 -27.19
N ILE A 16 -24.27 -20.77 -26.65
CA ILE A 16 -23.14 -20.10 -27.34
C ILE A 16 -21.93 -21.04 -27.57
N LEU A 17 -22.07 -22.33 -27.30
CA LEU A 17 -20.99 -23.32 -27.42
C LEU A 17 -20.87 -23.97 -28.81
N LEU A 18 -20.89 -23.16 -29.86
CA LEU A 18 -20.64 -23.68 -31.22
C LEU A 18 -19.72 -22.76 -32.04
N LEU A 19 -18.66 -22.22 -31.44
CA LEU A 19 -17.53 -21.64 -32.20
C LEU A 19 -16.42 -21.26 -31.17
N PHE A 20 -15.57 -22.19 -30.81
CA PHE A 20 -14.16 -21.96 -30.47
C PHE A 20 -13.63 -23.16 -29.68
N HIS A 21 -13.31 -24.21 -30.41
CA HIS A 21 -12.33 -25.20 -29.96
C HIS A 21 -11.01 -24.84 -30.61
N ILE A 22 -10.06 -24.27 -29.86
CA ILE A 22 -8.63 -24.41 -30.15
C ILE A 22 -7.84 -24.14 -28.85
N ALA A 23 -7.11 -25.17 -28.43
CA ALA A 23 -5.87 -25.19 -27.66
C ALA A 23 -5.88 -24.70 -26.19
N ALA A 24 -6.11 -25.64 -25.29
CA ALA A 24 -5.55 -25.58 -23.93
C ALA A 24 -4.37 -26.58 -23.84
N GLY A 25 -3.17 -26.06 -23.85
CA GLY A 25 -1.96 -26.81 -23.50
C GLY A 25 -1.81 -26.88 -21.97
N GLN A 26 -1.87 -28.08 -21.42
CA GLN A 26 -1.53 -28.36 -20.03
C GLN A 26 -0.02 -28.21 -19.82
N ALA A 27 0.40 -27.33 -18.94
CA ALA A 27 1.74 -27.34 -18.36
C ALA A 27 1.64 -27.78 -16.89
N ALA A 28 2.17 -28.96 -16.62
CA ALA A 28 2.31 -29.51 -15.29
C ALA A 28 3.32 -28.71 -14.47
N ALA A 29 2.96 -28.34 -13.25
CA ALA A 29 3.86 -27.74 -12.27
C ALA A 29 4.72 -28.83 -11.62
N PRO A 30 6.04 -28.61 -11.48
CA PRO A 30 6.85 -29.46 -10.61
C PRO A 30 6.75 -28.96 -9.16
N GLY A 31 6.34 -29.84 -8.26
CA GLY A 31 6.42 -29.59 -6.83
C GLY A 31 7.88 -29.48 -6.38
N SER A 32 8.20 -28.38 -5.72
CA SER A 32 9.40 -28.27 -4.88
C SER A 32 9.01 -27.69 -3.54
N SER A 33 8.92 -28.54 -2.53
CA SER A 33 8.87 -28.18 -1.12
C SER A 33 10.25 -27.64 -0.69
N GLY A 34 10.60 -26.45 -1.11
CA GLY A 34 11.75 -25.71 -0.61
C GLY A 34 11.32 -24.89 0.60
N GLN A 35 11.65 -25.35 1.81
CA GLN A 35 11.54 -24.52 3.00
C GLN A 35 12.47 -23.32 2.84
N THR A 36 11.90 -22.11 2.73
CA THR A 36 12.67 -20.88 2.66
C THR A 36 13.38 -20.60 3.98
N PRO A 37 14.56 -19.95 4.00
CA PRO A 37 15.27 -19.59 5.23
C PRO A 37 14.42 -18.80 6.24
N GLU A 38 13.37 -18.13 5.77
CA GLU A 38 12.40 -17.39 6.59
C GLU A 38 11.58 -18.28 7.51
N SER A 39 11.20 -19.50 7.06
CA SER A 39 10.40 -20.43 7.86
C SER A 39 11.17 -20.97 9.08
N LEU A 40 12.49 -21.03 8.99
CA LEU A 40 13.36 -21.51 10.08
C LEU A 40 13.54 -20.48 11.20
N SER A 41 13.60 -19.18 10.88
CA SER A 41 13.77 -18.09 11.87
C SER A 41 12.51 -17.83 12.69
N LEU A 42 11.33 -18.13 12.14
CA LEU A 42 10.04 -17.89 12.81
C LEU A 42 9.50 -19.10 13.58
N LYS A 43 10.10 -20.29 13.50
CA LYS A 43 9.65 -21.50 14.23
C LYS A 43 9.54 -21.32 15.75
N ARG A 44 10.25 -20.37 16.34
CA ARG A 44 10.12 -20.01 17.76
C ARG A 44 8.83 -19.26 18.10
N TRP A 45 8.27 -18.54 17.13
CA TRP A 45 7.20 -17.59 17.31
C TRP A 45 5.83 -18.13 16.88
N ILE A 46 5.84 -19.21 16.08
CA ILE A 46 4.66 -19.72 15.42
C ILE A 46 4.63 -21.24 15.56
N THR A 47 3.46 -21.77 15.95
CA THR A 47 3.25 -23.22 16.02
C THR A 47 3.13 -23.84 14.61
N PRO A 48 3.39 -25.15 14.42
CA PRO A 48 3.23 -25.80 13.10
C PRO A 48 1.83 -25.63 12.50
N LEU A 49 0.79 -25.66 13.34
CA LEU A 49 -0.60 -25.47 12.91
C LEU A 49 -0.87 -24.03 12.42
N GLU A 50 -0.33 -23.04 13.13
CA GLU A 50 -0.41 -21.63 12.72
C GLU A 50 0.40 -21.37 11.44
N THR A 51 1.53 -22.06 11.26
CA THR A 51 2.33 -21.96 10.03
C THR A 51 1.55 -22.44 8.80
N THR A 52 0.79 -23.53 8.93
CA THR A 52 -0.06 -24.07 7.85
C THR A 52 -1.20 -23.10 7.52
N ARG A 53 -1.92 -22.61 8.54
CA ARG A 53 -3.00 -21.60 8.35
C ARG A 53 -2.51 -20.31 7.73
N LEU A 54 -1.31 -19.86 8.11
CA LEU A 54 -0.67 -18.68 7.51
C LEU A 54 -0.39 -18.91 6.03
N GLY A 55 0.15 -20.08 5.66
CA GLY A 55 0.41 -20.43 4.27
C GLY A 55 -0.87 -20.43 3.42
N GLU A 56 -1.97 -20.98 3.94
CA GLU A 56 -3.27 -20.97 3.27
C GLU A 56 -3.84 -19.54 3.11
N ALA A 57 -3.78 -18.73 4.17
CA ALA A 57 -4.25 -17.33 4.11
C ALA A 57 -3.44 -16.51 3.10
N GLU A 58 -2.12 -16.69 3.08
CA GLU A 58 -1.22 -16.04 2.15
C GLU A 58 -1.50 -16.47 0.70
N GLN A 59 -1.79 -17.74 0.45
CA GLN A 59 -2.15 -18.22 -0.87
C GLN A 59 -3.49 -17.65 -1.34
N ARG A 60 -4.52 -17.63 -0.48
CA ARG A 60 -5.83 -17.04 -0.80
C ARG A 60 -5.71 -15.55 -1.12
N LEU A 61 -4.90 -14.81 -0.34
CA LEU A 61 -4.66 -13.40 -0.60
C LEU A 61 -3.96 -13.18 -1.94
N LYS A 62 -2.99 -14.04 -2.29
CA LYS A 62 -2.33 -14.00 -3.59
C LYS A 62 -3.31 -14.24 -4.72
N GLU A 63 -4.15 -15.27 -4.63
CA GLU A 63 -5.20 -15.58 -5.60
C GLU A 63 -6.19 -14.42 -5.76
N ALA A 64 -6.60 -13.77 -4.65
CA ALA A 64 -7.48 -12.60 -4.68
C ALA A 64 -6.82 -11.38 -5.35
N ILE A 65 -5.52 -11.16 -5.20
CA ILE A 65 -4.80 -10.07 -5.87
C ILE A 65 -4.61 -10.35 -7.35
N GLU A 66 -4.31 -11.60 -7.73
CA GLU A 66 -4.17 -12.00 -9.13
C GLU A 66 -5.51 -12.03 -9.87
N ASN A 67 -6.55 -12.53 -9.20
CA ASN A 67 -7.92 -12.55 -9.67
C ASN A 67 -8.87 -11.91 -8.65
N PRO A 68 -9.16 -10.61 -8.73
CA PRO A 68 -9.99 -9.90 -7.76
C PRO A 68 -11.42 -10.46 -7.63
N GLU A 69 -11.95 -11.11 -8.65
CA GLU A 69 -13.29 -11.75 -8.60
C GLU A 69 -13.33 -12.93 -7.62
N TYR A 70 -12.18 -13.50 -7.26
CA TYR A 70 -12.09 -14.53 -6.22
C TYR A 70 -12.71 -14.10 -4.89
N MET A 71 -12.63 -12.80 -4.56
CA MET A 71 -13.24 -12.22 -3.35
C MET A 71 -14.76 -12.26 -3.33
N LEU A 72 -15.42 -12.42 -4.49
CA LEU A 72 -16.88 -12.52 -4.57
C LEU A 72 -17.40 -13.88 -4.07
N GLU A 73 -16.57 -14.90 -4.16
CA GLU A 73 -16.91 -16.28 -3.79
C GLU A 73 -16.23 -16.75 -2.50
N HIS A 74 -15.11 -16.13 -2.15
CA HIS A 74 -14.26 -16.55 -1.04
C HIS A 74 -13.87 -15.39 -0.15
N TRP A 75 -14.06 -15.54 1.15
CA TRP A 75 -13.56 -14.58 2.12
C TRP A 75 -12.08 -14.85 2.44
N VAL A 76 -11.25 -13.82 2.40
CA VAL A 76 -9.84 -13.90 2.76
C VAL A 76 -9.68 -13.55 4.24
N GLU A 77 -9.36 -14.55 5.07
CA GLU A 77 -9.01 -14.33 6.47
C GLU A 77 -7.54 -13.97 6.58
N LEU A 78 -7.26 -12.80 7.15
CA LEU A 78 -5.90 -12.36 7.41
C LEU A 78 -5.37 -12.91 8.73
N PRO A 79 -4.06 -13.19 8.84
CA PRO A 79 -3.47 -13.71 10.06
C PRO A 79 -3.55 -12.69 11.19
N THR A 80 -4.06 -13.11 12.35
CA THR A 80 -4.07 -12.35 13.59
C THR A 80 -2.89 -12.71 14.47
N SER A 81 -2.59 -11.87 15.47
CA SER A 81 -1.51 -12.11 16.43
C SER A 81 -1.60 -13.50 17.07
N PRO A 82 -0.52 -14.29 17.09
CA PRO A 82 -0.52 -15.63 17.63
C PRO A 82 -0.74 -15.63 19.15
N LYS A 83 -1.79 -16.33 19.59
CA LYS A 83 -2.17 -16.45 21.02
C LYS A 83 -1.13 -17.15 21.90
N ALA A 84 -0.21 -17.90 21.29
CA ALA A 84 0.80 -18.69 22.01
C ALA A 84 1.95 -17.87 22.63
N LEU A 85 2.08 -16.58 22.27
CA LEU A 85 3.20 -15.72 22.68
C LEU A 85 3.11 -15.17 24.11
N HIS A 86 1.96 -15.31 24.79
CA HIS A 86 1.73 -14.68 26.10
C HIS A 86 2.48 -15.32 27.28
N LYS A 87 3.04 -16.53 27.14
CA LYS A 87 3.52 -17.30 28.30
C LYS A 87 5.04 -17.33 28.54
N LYS A 88 5.88 -16.98 27.57
CA LYS A 88 7.35 -17.00 27.73
C LYS A 88 8.00 -15.75 27.19
N VAL A 89 8.96 -15.19 27.96
CA VAL A 89 9.85 -14.13 27.47
C VAL A 89 10.67 -14.67 26.31
N GLN A 90 10.52 -14.09 25.12
CA GLN A 90 11.23 -14.52 23.93
C GLN A 90 12.27 -13.46 23.51
N ARG A 91 13.46 -13.92 23.14
CA ARG A 91 14.46 -13.03 22.52
C ARG A 91 14.02 -12.71 21.09
N LEU A 92 13.83 -11.43 20.85
CA LEU A 92 13.45 -10.88 19.53
C LEU A 92 14.67 -10.23 18.88
N GLY A 93 15.13 -10.78 17.75
CA GLY A 93 16.12 -10.14 16.89
C GLY A 93 15.47 -9.13 15.95
N LEU A 94 16.25 -8.16 15.44
CA LEU A 94 15.72 -7.14 14.53
C LEU A 94 15.12 -7.74 13.26
N ARG A 95 15.77 -8.74 12.66
CA ARG A 95 15.26 -9.43 11.48
C ARG A 95 13.95 -10.17 11.77
N GLU A 96 13.86 -10.83 12.93
CA GLU A 96 12.63 -11.51 13.36
C GLU A 96 11.49 -10.52 13.57
N ALA A 97 11.78 -9.34 14.18
CA ALA A 97 10.79 -8.26 14.34
C ALA A 97 10.25 -7.78 12.99
N ILE A 98 11.12 -7.60 11.99
CA ILE A 98 10.71 -7.22 10.62
C ILE A 98 9.83 -8.31 9.98
N LEU A 99 10.21 -9.59 10.10
CA LEU A 99 9.44 -10.70 9.52
C LEU A 99 8.06 -10.86 10.18
N LEU A 100 7.99 -10.66 11.50
CA LEU A 100 6.70 -10.64 12.21
C LEU A 100 5.82 -9.47 11.76
N ALA A 101 6.41 -8.28 11.60
CA ALA A 101 5.68 -7.12 11.12
C ALA A 101 5.13 -7.30 9.70
N LEU A 102 5.88 -7.94 8.81
CA LEU A 102 5.39 -8.28 7.46
C LEU A 102 4.15 -9.18 7.47
N ARG A 103 3.92 -9.93 8.55
CA ARG A 103 2.79 -10.87 8.67
C ARG A 103 1.63 -10.31 9.46
N TYR A 104 1.90 -9.59 10.53
CA TYR A 104 0.89 -9.21 11.52
C TYR A 104 0.60 -7.71 11.56
N ASN A 105 1.42 -6.87 10.90
CA ASN A 105 1.18 -5.43 10.91
C ASN A 105 -0.10 -5.10 10.11
N PRO A 106 -1.13 -4.48 10.74
CA PRO A 106 -2.40 -4.19 10.07
C PRO A 106 -2.25 -3.23 8.88
N ASN A 107 -1.28 -2.31 8.90
CA ASN A 107 -1.08 -1.36 7.80
C ASN A 107 -0.54 -2.07 6.55
N ILE A 108 0.32 -3.09 6.72
CA ILE A 108 0.80 -3.91 5.60
C ILE A 108 -0.34 -4.74 5.04
N GLN A 109 -1.12 -5.39 5.91
CA GLN A 109 -2.28 -6.19 5.51
C GLN A 109 -3.34 -5.35 4.77
N ASN A 110 -3.63 -4.15 5.26
CA ASN A 110 -4.55 -3.22 4.59
C ASN A 110 -4.02 -2.81 3.21
N ALA A 111 -2.72 -2.50 3.10
CA ALA A 111 -2.11 -2.16 1.82
C ALA A 111 -2.14 -3.34 0.81
N GLU A 112 -2.07 -4.57 1.30
CA GLU A 112 -2.23 -5.79 0.47
C GLU A 112 -3.69 -5.97 0.02
N LEU A 113 -4.67 -5.73 0.90
CA LEU A 113 -6.10 -5.74 0.52
C LEU A 113 -6.43 -4.65 -0.51
N ASP A 114 -5.89 -3.46 -0.35
CA ASP A 114 -6.06 -2.38 -1.32
C ASP A 114 -5.56 -2.77 -2.72
N ARG A 115 -4.57 -3.67 -2.83
CA ARG A 115 -4.10 -4.19 -4.12
C ARG A 115 -5.18 -4.92 -4.90
N ILE A 116 -6.09 -5.61 -4.23
CA ILE A 116 -7.20 -6.32 -4.87
C ILE A 116 -8.09 -5.31 -5.61
N VAL A 117 -8.48 -4.24 -4.92
CA VAL A 117 -9.31 -3.17 -5.50
C VAL A 117 -8.60 -2.47 -6.65
N GLN A 118 -7.32 -2.14 -6.46
CA GLN A 118 -6.49 -1.46 -7.48
C GLN A 118 -6.34 -2.31 -8.75
N ARG A 119 -6.15 -3.62 -8.59
CA ARG A 119 -6.06 -4.56 -9.73
C ARG A 119 -7.37 -4.65 -10.47
N TYR A 120 -8.50 -4.65 -9.74
CA TYR A 120 -9.83 -4.65 -10.36
C TYR A 120 -10.10 -3.38 -11.16
N GLN A 121 -9.60 -2.22 -10.72
CA GLN A 121 -9.71 -0.97 -11.48
C GLN A 121 -9.02 -1.04 -12.84
N LEU A 122 -7.85 -1.70 -12.93
CA LEU A 122 -7.22 -1.96 -14.23
C LEU A 122 -8.09 -2.88 -15.09
N ARG A 123 -8.62 -3.96 -14.52
CA ARG A 123 -9.52 -4.90 -15.21
C ARG A 123 -10.77 -4.18 -15.73
N LEU A 124 -11.33 -3.26 -14.93
CA LEU A 124 -12.46 -2.41 -15.36
C LEU A 124 -12.10 -1.54 -16.57
N ALA A 125 -10.92 -0.93 -16.59
CA ALA A 125 -10.47 -0.12 -17.73
C ALA A 125 -10.20 -0.97 -18.99
N GLU A 126 -9.78 -2.22 -18.84
CA GLU A 126 -9.61 -3.16 -19.95
C GLU A 126 -10.96 -3.62 -20.50
N ASN A 127 -11.94 -3.83 -19.62
CA ASN A 127 -13.29 -4.25 -19.98
C ASN A 127 -14.04 -3.21 -20.86
N GLU A 128 -13.61 -1.93 -20.85
CA GLU A 128 -14.17 -0.90 -21.74
C GLU A 128 -14.07 -1.30 -23.23
N PHE A 129 -13.08 -2.11 -23.59
CA PHE A 129 -12.80 -2.53 -24.97
C PHE A 129 -13.17 -3.99 -25.24
N GLU A 130 -13.80 -4.67 -24.30
CA GLU A 130 -14.30 -6.03 -24.43
C GLU A 130 -15.79 -6.03 -24.81
N LEU A 131 -16.30 -7.21 -25.16
CA LEU A 131 -17.72 -7.40 -25.37
C LEU A 131 -18.46 -7.27 -24.05
N GLN A 132 -19.42 -6.37 -23.99
CA GLN A 132 -20.28 -6.15 -22.84
C GLN A 132 -21.68 -6.67 -23.15
N TYR A 133 -22.25 -7.42 -22.21
CA TYR A 133 -23.55 -8.04 -22.33
C TYR A 133 -24.50 -7.43 -21.31
N ALA A 134 -25.70 -7.07 -21.77
CA ALA A 134 -26.74 -6.61 -20.89
C ALA A 134 -28.08 -7.28 -21.26
N LEU A 135 -28.94 -7.47 -20.28
CA LEU A 135 -30.32 -7.87 -20.48
C LEU A 135 -31.20 -6.86 -19.75
N ALA A 136 -31.90 -6.04 -20.52
CA ALA A 136 -32.88 -5.11 -20.00
C ALA A 136 -34.29 -5.69 -20.12
N GLY A 137 -35.13 -5.46 -19.12
CA GLY A 137 -36.55 -5.86 -19.16
C GLY A 137 -37.42 -4.73 -18.62
N SER A 138 -38.51 -4.44 -19.31
CA SER A 138 -39.49 -3.47 -18.84
C SER A 138 -40.92 -3.97 -19.07
N ALA A 139 -41.81 -3.57 -18.16
CA ALA A 139 -43.24 -3.75 -18.28
C ALA A 139 -43.92 -2.39 -18.06
N ALA A 140 -44.69 -1.94 -18.99
CA ALA A 140 -45.40 -0.67 -18.89
C ALA A 140 -46.90 -0.87 -19.05
N VAL A 141 -47.69 -0.09 -18.34
CA VAL A 141 -49.14 0.02 -18.48
C VAL A 141 -49.47 1.50 -18.63
N ASP A 142 -49.88 1.89 -19.83
CA ASP A 142 -50.29 3.26 -20.12
C ASP A 142 -51.80 3.36 -20.17
N ARG A 143 -52.36 4.28 -19.44
CA ARG A 143 -53.81 4.58 -19.46
C ARG A 143 -54.02 6.01 -19.91
N SER A 144 -54.61 6.16 -21.09
CA SER A 144 -54.96 7.45 -21.64
C SER A 144 -56.46 7.67 -21.59
N HIS A 145 -56.89 8.85 -21.21
CA HIS A 145 -58.30 9.28 -21.22
C HIS A 145 -58.46 10.39 -22.27
N PHE A 146 -59.23 10.13 -23.29
CA PHE A 146 -59.51 11.12 -24.32
C PHE A 146 -60.99 11.58 -24.17
N SER A 147 -61.19 12.89 -23.97
CA SER A 147 -62.53 13.49 -23.90
C SER A 147 -63.31 13.21 -25.20
N GLY A 148 -64.42 12.50 -25.08
CA GLY A 148 -65.26 12.13 -26.23
C GLY A 148 -64.92 10.79 -26.94
N ILE A 149 -63.81 10.14 -26.60
CA ILE A 149 -63.37 8.86 -27.24
C ILE A 149 -63.31 7.71 -26.24
N GLY A 150 -63.15 8.03 -24.91
CA GLY A 150 -63.09 7.04 -23.85
C GLY A 150 -61.68 6.74 -23.36
N ASN A 151 -61.55 5.72 -22.51
CA ASN A 151 -60.31 5.28 -21.90
C ASN A 151 -59.60 4.25 -22.82
N ASN A 152 -58.34 4.47 -23.11
CA ASN A 152 -57.49 3.46 -23.71
C ASN A 152 -56.46 2.98 -22.69
N THR A 153 -56.32 1.68 -22.57
CA THR A 153 -55.27 1.08 -21.73
C THR A 153 -54.37 0.22 -22.60
N SER A 154 -53.11 0.58 -22.67
CA SER A 154 -52.12 -0.23 -23.36
C SER A 154 -51.17 -0.88 -22.34
N LYS A 155 -50.76 -2.10 -22.64
CA LYS A 155 -49.77 -2.85 -21.89
C LYS A 155 -48.64 -3.21 -22.83
N SER A 156 -47.40 -3.04 -22.42
CA SER A 156 -46.25 -3.46 -23.18
C SER A 156 -45.24 -4.15 -22.28
N TYR A 157 -44.65 -5.19 -22.79
CA TYR A 157 -43.58 -5.95 -22.15
C TYR A 157 -42.42 -5.98 -23.13
N LEU A 158 -41.24 -5.54 -22.71
CA LEU A 158 -40.05 -5.48 -23.51
C LEU A 158 -38.91 -6.25 -22.80
N ALA A 159 -38.24 -7.11 -23.53
CA ALA A 159 -37.00 -7.76 -23.07
C ALA A 159 -35.94 -7.57 -24.16
N THR A 160 -34.87 -6.89 -23.81
CA THR A 160 -33.81 -6.49 -24.77
C THR A 160 -32.47 -7.06 -24.31
N PRO A 161 -32.06 -8.25 -24.79
CA PRO A 161 -30.66 -8.66 -24.71
C PRO A 161 -29.84 -7.74 -25.63
N GLU A 162 -28.72 -7.26 -25.10
CA GLU A 162 -27.85 -6.30 -25.76
C GLU A 162 -26.38 -6.74 -25.64
N VAL A 163 -25.64 -6.58 -26.74
CA VAL A 163 -24.19 -6.75 -26.78
C VAL A 163 -23.58 -5.50 -27.37
N HIS A 164 -22.65 -4.89 -26.70
CA HIS A 164 -21.92 -3.75 -27.24
C HIS A 164 -20.42 -3.88 -27.05
N MET A 165 -19.65 -3.28 -27.93
CA MET A 165 -18.20 -3.24 -27.89
C MET A 165 -17.70 -1.90 -28.42
N LYS A 166 -16.69 -1.35 -27.75
CA LYS A 166 -15.97 -0.16 -28.20
C LYS A 166 -14.55 -0.56 -28.58
N THR A 167 -14.13 -0.17 -29.78
CA THR A 167 -12.75 -0.40 -30.21
C THR A 167 -11.82 0.73 -29.75
N LYS A 168 -10.53 0.47 -29.75
CA LYS A 168 -9.48 1.45 -29.43
C LYS A 168 -9.40 2.62 -30.42
N LEU A 169 -10.00 2.51 -31.58
CA LEU A 169 -10.12 3.60 -32.56
C LEU A 169 -11.35 4.49 -32.31
N GLY A 170 -12.25 4.08 -31.43
CA GLY A 170 -13.48 4.77 -31.12
C GLY A 170 -14.70 4.22 -31.87
N THR A 171 -14.55 3.18 -32.71
CA THR A 171 -15.68 2.49 -33.32
C THR A 171 -16.52 1.82 -32.26
N THR A 172 -17.82 1.99 -32.26
CA THR A 172 -18.76 1.26 -31.41
C THR A 172 -19.58 0.30 -32.23
N LEU A 173 -19.68 -0.93 -31.78
CA LEU A 173 -20.52 -1.98 -32.33
C LEU A 173 -21.63 -2.27 -31.31
N SER A 174 -22.87 -2.36 -31.79
CA SER A 174 -24.03 -2.74 -30.95
C SER A 174 -24.86 -3.78 -31.65
N LEU A 175 -25.27 -4.78 -30.90
CA LEU A 175 -26.23 -5.80 -31.32
C LEU A 175 -27.27 -5.91 -30.22
N ASN A 176 -28.51 -5.58 -30.51
CA ASN A 176 -29.61 -5.74 -29.58
C ASN A 176 -30.81 -6.39 -30.25
N MET A 177 -31.55 -7.15 -29.45
CA MET A 177 -32.79 -7.78 -29.89
C MET A 177 -33.94 -7.28 -29.01
N ASP A 178 -34.80 -6.46 -29.59
CA ASP A 178 -35.97 -5.92 -28.90
C ASP A 178 -37.13 -6.92 -29.00
N ASN A 179 -37.45 -7.61 -27.90
CA ASN A 179 -38.56 -8.52 -27.80
C ASN A 179 -39.74 -7.78 -27.18
N ASN A 180 -40.64 -7.28 -28.01
CA ASN A 180 -41.80 -6.52 -27.58
C ASN A 180 -43.09 -7.35 -27.69
N VAL A 181 -43.87 -7.35 -26.62
CA VAL A 181 -45.23 -7.91 -26.58
C VAL A 181 -46.19 -6.78 -26.19
N ASN A 182 -47.14 -6.45 -27.07
CA ASN A 182 -48.11 -5.37 -26.82
C ASN A 182 -49.42 -5.86 -26.20
N THR A 183 -50.35 -4.95 -25.97
CA THR A 183 -51.70 -5.18 -25.36
C THR A 183 -52.49 -6.30 -26.04
N TYR A 184 -52.29 -6.53 -27.33
CA TYR A 184 -52.98 -7.54 -28.12
C TYR A 184 -52.23 -8.87 -28.19
N ASN A 185 -51.26 -9.08 -27.32
CA ASN A 185 -50.34 -10.23 -27.34
C ASN A 185 -49.56 -10.41 -28.65
N ASN A 186 -49.40 -9.32 -29.43
CA ASN A 186 -48.60 -9.35 -30.64
C ASN A 186 -47.12 -9.33 -30.23
N TYR A 187 -46.42 -10.41 -30.56
CA TYR A 187 -44.99 -10.55 -30.39
C TYR A 187 -44.25 -10.03 -31.62
N SER A 188 -43.48 -8.97 -31.46
CA SER A 188 -42.77 -8.28 -32.53
C SER A 188 -41.28 -8.16 -32.21
N PRO A 189 -40.52 -9.26 -32.40
CA PRO A 189 -39.08 -9.21 -32.17
C PRO A 189 -38.35 -8.48 -33.32
N VAL A 190 -37.37 -7.64 -32.92
CA VAL A 190 -36.56 -6.87 -33.84
C VAL A 190 -35.09 -7.02 -33.47
N LEU A 191 -34.28 -7.47 -34.40
CA LEU A 191 -32.82 -7.55 -34.26
C LEU A 191 -32.18 -6.32 -34.91
N ASN A 192 -31.38 -5.58 -34.13
CA ASN A 192 -30.67 -4.39 -34.58
C ASN A 192 -29.15 -4.64 -34.47
N LEU A 193 -28.45 -4.46 -35.57
CA LEU A 193 -27.00 -4.45 -35.65
C LEU A 193 -26.54 -3.04 -36.06
N GLY A 194 -25.83 -2.37 -35.20
CA GLY A 194 -25.33 -1.01 -35.38
C GLY A 194 -23.82 -0.92 -35.36
N ILE A 195 -23.25 -0.11 -36.23
CA ILE A 195 -21.86 0.32 -36.20
C ILE A 195 -21.80 1.83 -36.25
N LYS A 196 -20.99 2.46 -35.41
CA LYS A 196 -20.74 3.90 -35.43
C LYS A 196 -19.25 4.15 -35.38
N GLN A 197 -18.77 5.02 -36.26
CA GLN A 197 -17.37 5.39 -36.37
C GLN A 197 -17.22 6.91 -36.32
N PRO A 198 -16.65 7.47 -35.24
CA PRO A 198 -16.22 8.85 -35.24
C PRO A 198 -15.04 9.04 -36.22
N LEU A 199 -15.02 10.14 -36.97
CA LEU A 199 -13.97 10.43 -37.96
C LEU A 199 -12.99 11.51 -37.48
N LEU A 200 -13.42 12.44 -36.62
CA LEU A 200 -12.59 13.53 -36.08
C LEU A 200 -12.61 13.54 -34.56
N ASN A 201 -13.62 14.17 -33.92
CA ASN A 201 -13.77 14.15 -32.47
C ASN A 201 -14.08 12.72 -32.03
N GLY A 202 -13.30 12.22 -31.08
CA GLY A 202 -13.43 10.85 -30.56
C GLY A 202 -12.73 9.78 -31.43
N PHE A 203 -12.03 10.16 -32.51
CA PHE A 203 -11.29 9.21 -33.33
C PHE A 203 -9.85 9.03 -32.88
N GLY A 204 -9.39 7.80 -32.93
CA GLY A 204 -7.98 7.43 -32.80
C GLY A 204 -7.56 6.90 -31.43
N LYS A 205 -6.50 6.09 -31.43
CA LYS A 205 -5.97 5.42 -30.25
C LYS A 205 -5.56 6.40 -29.15
N ALA A 206 -4.91 7.50 -29.50
CA ALA A 206 -4.43 8.49 -28.54
C ALA A 206 -5.54 9.09 -27.67
N VAL A 207 -6.78 9.10 -28.17
CA VAL A 207 -7.96 9.62 -27.47
C VAL A 207 -8.66 8.52 -26.70
N ASN A 208 -8.93 7.39 -27.33
CA ASN A 208 -9.74 6.32 -26.75
C ASN A 208 -8.96 5.45 -25.76
N GLU A 209 -7.67 5.20 -25.99
CA GLU A 209 -6.83 4.44 -25.05
C GLU A 209 -6.32 5.29 -23.86
N ALA A 210 -6.58 6.61 -23.81
CA ALA A 210 -6.05 7.48 -22.77
C ALA A 210 -6.46 7.00 -21.35
N SER A 211 -7.71 6.57 -21.16
CA SER A 211 -8.20 6.01 -19.90
C SER A 211 -7.47 4.72 -19.55
N LEU A 212 -7.35 3.79 -20.47
CA LEU A 212 -6.64 2.51 -20.27
C LEU A 212 -5.16 2.72 -19.94
N LEU A 213 -4.49 3.64 -20.65
CA LEU A 213 -3.08 3.96 -20.38
C LEU A 213 -2.91 4.61 -19.01
N ASN A 214 -3.86 5.45 -18.58
CA ASN A 214 -3.87 6.00 -17.22
C ASN A 214 -4.05 4.90 -16.17
N ALA A 215 -4.95 3.94 -16.40
CA ALA A 215 -5.16 2.81 -15.50
C ALA A 215 -3.91 1.90 -15.41
N ARG A 216 -3.20 1.68 -16.52
CA ARG A 216 -1.93 0.93 -16.54
C ARG A 216 -0.81 1.66 -15.79
N ASP A 217 -0.69 2.96 -15.98
CA ASP A 217 0.27 3.79 -15.25
C ASP A 217 -0.06 3.81 -13.74
N ALA A 218 -1.36 3.87 -13.40
CA ALA A 218 -1.83 3.80 -12.01
C ALA A 218 -1.53 2.43 -11.38
N GLU A 219 -1.75 1.33 -12.10
CA GLU A 219 -1.44 -0.02 -11.62
C GLU A 219 0.07 -0.19 -11.36
N TRP A 220 0.92 0.30 -12.26
CA TRP A 220 2.35 0.30 -12.05
C TRP A 220 2.76 1.12 -10.82
N LEU A 221 2.16 2.30 -10.64
CA LEU A 221 2.39 3.17 -9.49
C LEU A 221 1.91 2.52 -8.19
N ASN A 222 0.77 1.84 -8.21
CA ASN A 222 0.22 1.14 -7.05
C ASN A 222 1.16 0.02 -6.56
N LYS A 223 1.82 -0.70 -7.47
CA LYS A 223 2.87 -1.67 -7.11
C LYS A 223 4.05 -1.00 -6.38
N ILE A 224 4.49 0.15 -6.88
CA ILE A 224 5.57 0.92 -6.24
C ILE A 224 5.13 1.49 -4.89
N ASN A 225 3.89 1.96 -4.79
CA ASN A 225 3.31 2.47 -3.54
C ASN A 225 3.23 1.39 -2.47
N LEU A 226 2.83 0.16 -2.82
CA LEU A 226 2.87 -0.97 -1.89
C LEU A 226 4.30 -1.22 -1.39
N ARG A 227 5.27 -1.27 -2.32
CA ARG A 227 6.69 -1.44 -1.97
C ARG A 227 7.17 -0.34 -1.02
N GLN A 228 6.78 0.91 -1.26
CA GLN A 228 7.12 2.05 -0.40
C GLN A 228 6.42 1.94 0.97
N GLY A 229 5.12 1.62 0.99
CA GLY A 229 4.36 1.45 2.23
C GLY A 229 4.96 0.39 3.14
N VAL A 230 5.33 -0.77 2.58
CA VAL A 230 6.04 -1.82 3.33
C VAL A 230 7.41 -1.33 3.80
N SER A 231 8.17 -0.61 2.98
CA SER A 231 9.46 -0.03 3.36
C SER A 231 9.32 0.97 4.51
N ASP A 232 8.27 1.78 4.51
CA ASP A 232 7.96 2.74 5.57
C ASP A 232 7.64 2.01 6.89
N GLN A 233 6.83 0.96 6.86
CA GLN A 233 6.51 0.14 8.03
C GLN A 233 7.76 -0.58 8.58
N ILE A 234 8.59 -1.15 7.73
CA ILE A 234 9.87 -1.76 8.14
C ILE A 234 10.77 -0.73 8.82
N THR A 235 10.87 0.48 8.27
CA THR A 235 11.68 1.56 8.86
C THR A 235 11.14 1.97 10.23
N GLN A 236 9.81 2.01 10.40
CA GLN A 236 9.18 2.26 11.70
C GLN A 236 9.49 1.15 12.73
N VAL A 237 9.39 -0.12 12.32
CA VAL A 237 9.77 -1.26 13.17
C VAL A 237 11.23 -1.17 13.60
N ILE A 238 12.14 -0.85 12.68
CA ILE A 238 13.57 -0.67 12.97
C ILE A 238 13.77 0.45 13.99
N GLY A 239 13.06 1.59 13.80
CA GLY A 239 13.10 2.72 14.73
C GLY A 239 12.60 2.34 16.12
N ALA A 240 11.41 1.75 16.23
CA ALA A 240 10.82 1.30 17.49
C ALA A 240 11.71 0.27 18.22
N TYR A 241 12.26 -0.69 17.47
CA TYR A 241 13.18 -1.69 18.02
C TYR A 241 14.43 -1.05 18.62
N ARG A 242 15.04 -0.09 17.94
CA ARG A 242 16.23 0.63 18.42
C ARG A 242 15.90 1.56 19.59
N THR A 243 14.72 2.15 19.61
CA THR A 243 14.23 2.95 20.74
C THR A 243 14.07 2.09 21.98
N LEU A 244 13.55 0.87 21.85
CA LEU A 244 13.45 -0.07 22.97
C LEU A 244 14.83 -0.45 23.52
N ILE A 245 15.84 -0.65 22.67
CA ILE A 245 17.22 -0.90 23.11
C ILE A 245 17.77 0.32 23.87
N LEU A 246 17.50 1.53 23.38
CA LEU A 246 17.96 2.76 24.02
C LEU A 246 17.32 2.95 25.40
N SER A 247 15.99 2.77 25.52
CA SER A 247 15.28 2.90 26.79
C SER A 247 15.70 1.81 27.78
N GLY A 248 15.95 0.57 27.31
CA GLY A 248 16.49 -0.51 28.14
C GLY A 248 17.89 -0.20 28.70
N ASN A 249 18.77 0.36 27.88
CA ASN A 249 20.10 0.80 28.34
C ASN A 249 20.02 1.95 29.34
N ASN A 250 19.12 2.92 29.09
CA ASN A 250 18.87 4.02 30.00
C ASN A 250 18.43 3.48 31.38
N LEU A 251 17.44 2.59 31.40
CA LEU A 251 16.96 1.96 32.62
C LEU A 251 18.08 1.24 33.36
N GLU A 252 18.89 0.44 32.66
CA GLU A 252 20.02 -0.27 33.30
C GLU A 252 21.04 0.70 33.88
N ASN A 253 21.34 1.80 33.18
CA ASN A 253 22.23 2.85 33.68
C ASN A 253 21.68 3.53 34.93
N GLN A 254 20.39 3.90 34.97
CA GLN A 254 19.77 4.49 36.17
C GLN A 254 19.76 3.53 37.34
N ARG A 255 19.46 2.26 37.11
CA ARG A 255 19.52 1.22 38.15
C ARG A 255 20.94 1.03 38.71
N ARG A 256 21.97 1.07 37.85
CA ARG A 256 23.37 1.00 38.30
C ARG A 256 23.74 2.20 39.16
N GLN A 257 23.37 3.42 38.73
CA GLN A 257 23.64 4.63 39.53
C GLN A 257 22.97 4.57 40.90
N LEU A 258 21.67 4.18 40.94
CA LEU A 258 20.96 4.02 42.22
C LEU A 258 21.62 2.96 43.13
N LYS A 259 22.06 1.83 42.56
CA LYS A 259 22.74 0.77 43.30
C LYS A 259 24.05 1.27 43.92
N GLU A 260 24.85 2.02 43.17
CA GLU A 260 26.12 2.56 43.68
C GLU A 260 25.90 3.68 44.72
N ALA A 261 24.87 4.54 44.50
CA ALA A 261 24.49 5.53 45.51
C ALA A 261 24.06 4.89 46.83
N LYS A 262 23.27 3.81 46.81
CA LYS A 262 22.88 3.04 48.00
C LYS A 262 24.07 2.38 48.68
N LYS A 263 25.06 1.87 47.93
CA LYS A 263 26.30 1.33 48.52
C LYS A 263 27.11 2.40 49.21
N THR A 264 27.27 3.57 48.56
CA THR A 264 28.01 4.71 49.15
C THR A 264 27.34 5.17 50.44
N PHE A 265 26.01 5.26 50.46
CA PHE A 265 25.24 5.59 51.64
C PHE A 265 25.49 4.60 52.80
N ALA A 266 25.44 3.30 52.51
CA ALA A 266 25.69 2.26 53.53
C ALA A 266 27.13 2.30 54.07
N ILE A 267 28.12 2.67 53.24
CA ILE A 267 29.51 2.86 53.70
C ILE A 267 29.60 4.10 54.59
N ASN A 268 28.98 5.22 54.19
CA ASN A 268 28.96 6.45 54.95
C ASN A 268 28.27 6.25 56.33
N GLU A 269 27.16 5.51 56.37
CA GLU A 269 26.47 5.17 57.60
C GLU A 269 27.39 4.41 58.60
N LYS A 270 28.18 3.44 58.08
CA LYS A 270 29.18 2.74 58.91
C LYS A 270 30.26 3.66 59.43
N LYS A 271 30.73 4.64 58.61
CA LYS A 271 31.73 5.63 59.01
C LYS A 271 31.18 6.60 60.06
N ILE A 272 29.92 7.02 59.95
CA ILE A 272 29.24 7.85 60.94
C ILE A 272 29.14 7.11 62.29
N LYS A 273 28.68 5.84 62.24
CA LYS A 273 28.64 5.00 63.46
C LYS A 273 30.01 4.79 64.11
N ALA A 274 31.09 4.82 63.32
CA ALA A 274 32.47 4.75 63.79
C ALA A 274 33.09 6.11 64.22
N GLY A 275 32.30 7.19 64.17
CA GLY A 275 32.76 8.56 64.45
C GLY A 275 33.72 9.17 63.46
N GLN A 276 33.82 8.60 62.26
CA GLN A 276 34.75 9.02 61.22
C GLN A 276 34.11 10.01 60.19
N LEU A 277 32.79 10.24 60.27
CA LEU A 277 32.06 11.16 59.40
C LEU A 277 30.94 11.84 60.18
N GLU A 278 30.65 13.13 59.84
CA GLU A 278 29.55 13.86 60.45
C GLU A 278 28.18 13.38 59.93
N PRO A 279 27.13 13.35 60.77
CA PRO A 279 25.78 12.90 60.37
C PRO A 279 25.15 13.72 59.24
N THR A 280 25.48 15.00 59.11
CA THR A 280 24.98 15.92 58.07
C THR A 280 25.32 15.47 56.65
N GLY A 281 26.43 14.75 56.44
CA GLY A 281 26.85 14.22 55.13
C GLY A 281 25.88 13.18 54.53
N ASN A 282 25.02 12.56 55.34
CA ASN A 282 24.05 11.59 54.83
C ASN A 282 22.74 12.18 54.29
N ILE A 283 22.41 13.43 54.68
CA ILE A 283 21.17 14.08 54.19
C ILE A 283 21.24 14.31 52.69
N GLN A 284 22.36 14.84 52.20
CA GLN A 284 22.56 15.06 50.74
C GLN A 284 22.56 13.74 49.96
N GLN A 285 23.14 12.67 50.53
CA GLN A 285 23.17 11.35 49.92
C GLN A 285 21.77 10.70 49.87
N SER A 286 20.96 10.91 50.93
CA SER A 286 19.56 10.47 50.94
C SER A 286 18.75 11.17 49.83
N TYR A 287 18.87 12.50 49.70
CA TYR A 287 18.23 13.25 48.64
C TYR A 287 18.63 12.72 47.24
N GLN A 288 19.92 12.43 47.05
CA GLN A 288 20.40 11.85 45.79
C GLN A 288 19.80 10.48 45.49
N ILE A 289 19.64 9.61 46.50
CA ILE A 289 19.00 8.30 46.36
C ILE A 289 17.55 8.43 45.97
N GLU A 290 16.80 9.34 46.60
CA GLU A 290 15.38 9.55 46.26
C GLU A 290 15.23 10.12 44.81
N SER A 291 16.11 11.05 44.44
CA SER A 291 16.14 11.59 43.07
C SER A 291 16.45 10.49 42.02
N LEU A 292 17.43 9.62 42.30
CA LEU A 292 17.75 8.49 41.41
C LEU A 292 16.65 7.44 41.40
N SER A 293 15.95 7.24 42.54
CA SER A 293 14.79 6.31 42.58
C SER A 293 13.66 6.79 41.69
N LEU A 294 13.39 8.12 41.70
CA LEU A 294 12.42 8.73 40.76
C LEU A 294 12.84 8.57 39.30
N MET A 295 14.14 8.75 38.99
CA MET A 295 14.67 8.56 37.63
C MET A 295 14.55 7.12 37.16
N VAL A 296 14.74 6.13 38.09
CA VAL A 296 14.54 4.71 37.77
C VAL A 296 13.07 4.43 37.43
N GLU A 297 12.13 4.94 38.22
CA GLU A 297 10.70 4.75 37.96
C GLU A 297 10.27 5.34 36.61
N GLN A 298 10.77 6.54 36.30
CA GLN A 298 10.54 7.16 34.98
C GLN A 298 11.11 6.31 33.83
N ALA A 299 12.36 5.80 34.01
CA ALA A 299 13.01 4.97 32.98
C ALA A 299 12.32 3.60 32.84
N GLU A 300 11.74 3.04 33.92
CA GLU A 300 10.94 1.82 33.86
C GLU A 300 9.65 2.03 33.06
N ASN A 301 8.98 3.13 33.27
CA ASN A 301 7.78 3.48 32.51
C ASN A 301 8.11 3.71 31.03
N GLU A 302 9.18 4.47 30.73
CA GLU A 302 9.66 4.68 29.35
C GLU A 302 10.00 3.37 28.64
N PHE A 303 10.67 2.45 29.33
CA PHE A 303 10.98 1.12 28.79
C PHE A 303 9.71 0.31 28.50
N LYS A 304 8.71 0.30 29.39
CA LYS A 304 7.42 -0.37 29.19
C LYS A 304 6.68 0.21 27.98
N THR A 305 6.61 1.55 27.89
CA THR A 305 5.97 2.22 26.77
C THR A 305 6.67 1.89 25.45
N SER A 306 8.00 1.95 25.41
CA SER A 306 8.78 1.60 24.20
C SER A 306 8.57 0.13 23.78
N ALA A 307 8.37 -0.78 24.74
CA ALA A 307 8.07 -2.18 24.45
C ALA A 307 6.67 -2.34 23.86
N GLN A 308 5.67 -1.63 24.40
CA GLN A 308 4.31 -1.63 23.87
C GLN A 308 4.24 -1.01 22.46
N ASP A 309 4.96 0.09 22.22
CA ASP A 309 5.06 0.75 20.92
C ASP A 309 5.66 -0.19 19.86
N LEU A 310 6.70 -0.95 20.23
CA LEU A 310 7.28 -1.96 19.34
C LEU A 310 6.27 -3.06 19.01
N LEU A 311 5.58 -3.61 20.02
CA LEU A 311 4.57 -4.65 19.84
C LEU A 311 3.43 -4.17 18.94
N GLN A 312 2.93 -2.95 19.16
CA GLN A 312 1.92 -2.33 18.33
C GLN A 312 2.40 -2.14 16.89
N THR A 313 3.64 -1.65 16.71
CA THR A 313 4.23 -1.44 15.38
C THR A 313 4.43 -2.75 14.62
N ILE A 314 4.70 -3.85 15.30
CA ILE A 314 4.78 -5.19 14.71
C ILE A 314 3.37 -5.76 14.42
N GLY A 315 2.35 -5.35 15.17
CA GLY A 315 1.00 -5.92 15.14
C GLY A 315 0.81 -7.11 16.08
N LEU A 316 1.60 -7.17 17.16
CA LEU A 316 1.48 -8.17 18.21
C LEU A 316 0.67 -7.64 19.39
N ASP A 317 0.15 -8.56 20.20
CA ASP A 317 -0.59 -8.23 21.42
C ASP A 317 0.31 -7.48 22.43
N PRO A 318 -0.13 -6.35 23.01
CA PRO A 318 0.62 -5.54 23.97
C PRO A 318 1.04 -6.28 25.25
N GLU A 319 0.38 -7.40 25.58
CA GLU A 319 0.73 -8.23 26.75
C GLU A 319 1.89 -9.20 26.48
N THR A 320 2.37 -9.28 25.24
CA THR A 320 3.49 -10.15 24.86
C THR A 320 4.78 -9.73 25.54
N ARG A 321 5.45 -10.67 26.21
CA ARG A 321 6.72 -10.39 26.91
C ARG A 321 7.90 -10.58 25.96
N LEU A 322 8.61 -9.47 25.69
CA LEU A 322 9.77 -9.44 24.81
C LEU A 322 11.07 -9.22 25.59
N SER A 323 12.15 -9.81 25.12
CA SER A 323 13.53 -9.47 25.49
C SER A 323 14.29 -9.11 24.21
N VAL A 324 14.92 -7.95 24.19
CA VAL A 324 15.78 -7.50 23.09
C VAL A 324 17.24 -7.53 23.54
N PRO A 325 18.21 -7.66 22.60
CA PRO A 325 19.62 -7.48 22.93
C PRO A 325 19.88 -6.09 23.52
N SER A 326 20.85 -5.99 24.41
CA SER A 326 21.24 -4.72 25.04
C SER A 326 22.11 -3.84 24.13
N ASP A 327 22.61 -4.37 23.02
CA ASP A 327 23.46 -3.64 22.07
C ASP A 327 23.03 -3.92 20.62
N VAL A 328 23.35 -2.98 19.74
CA VAL A 328 23.13 -3.08 18.28
C VAL A 328 24.49 -3.22 17.62
N GLU A 329 24.66 -4.25 16.80
CA GLU A 329 25.89 -4.38 16.02
C GLU A 329 25.93 -3.30 14.92
N VAL A 330 27.04 -2.58 14.83
CA VAL A 330 27.34 -1.65 13.72
C VAL A 330 28.42 -2.30 12.88
N GLY A 331 28.14 -2.51 11.63
CA GLY A 331 29.17 -2.89 10.67
C GLY A 331 30.18 -1.73 10.47
N LYS A 332 30.94 -1.80 9.40
CA LYS A 332 31.89 -0.71 9.04
C LYS A 332 31.13 0.60 8.84
N VAL A 333 31.53 1.66 9.53
CA VAL A 333 30.97 3.00 9.36
C VAL A 333 31.31 3.52 7.97
N THR A 334 30.30 3.73 7.15
CA THR A 334 30.45 4.20 5.76
C THR A 334 29.49 5.35 5.51
N VAL A 335 29.93 6.35 4.76
CA VAL A 335 29.06 7.42 4.25
C VAL A 335 28.76 7.07 2.78
N PRO A 336 27.48 6.97 2.40
CA PRO A 336 27.09 6.67 1.02
C PRO A 336 27.52 7.77 0.05
N ASP A 337 27.84 7.38 -1.19
CA ASP A 337 28.20 8.35 -2.24
C ASP A 337 26.98 9.18 -2.66
N LEU A 338 27.17 10.50 -2.76
CA LEU A 338 26.10 11.46 -3.07
C LEU A 338 25.55 11.24 -4.49
N GLN A 339 26.41 11.08 -5.49
CA GLN A 339 25.97 10.99 -6.89
C GLN A 339 25.24 9.67 -7.17
N GLN A 340 25.73 8.57 -6.61
CA GLN A 340 25.06 7.28 -6.68
C GLN A 340 23.70 7.34 -6.01
N SER A 341 23.61 7.95 -4.82
CA SER A 341 22.35 8.12 -4.07
C SER A 341 21.33 8.96 -4.84
N ILE A 342 21.75 10.07 -5.46
CA ILE A 342 20.86 10.90 -6.29
C ILE A 342 20.34 10.10 -7.50
N THR A 343 21.23 9.39 -8.20
CA THR A 343 20.86 8.59 -9.36
C THR A 343 19.85 7.50 -8.98
N MET A 344 20.08 6.82 -7.86
CA MET A 344 19.22 5.75 -7.33
C MET A 344 17.86 6.31 -6.92
N ALA A 345 17.82 7.45 -6.24
CA ALA A 345 16.58 8.08 -5.85
C ALA A 345 15.74 8.55 -7.04
N LEU A 346 16.34 9.18 -8.04
CA LEU A 346 15.62 9.59 -9.26
C LEU A 346 15.02 8.40 -10.02
N LYS A 347 15.58 7.20 -9.84
CA LYS A 347 15.07 5.95 -10.44
C LYS A 347 14.00 5.26 -9.62
N HIS A 348 14.06 5.34 -8.29
CA HIS A 348 13.23 4.51 -7.40
C HIS A 348 12.33 5.29 -6.44
N ASN A 349 12.53 6.60 -6.27
CA ASN A 349 11.70 7.37 -5.36
C ASN A 349 10.26 7.46 -5.85
N THR A 350 9.34 6.91 -5.06
CA THR A 350 7.93 6.76 -5.41
C THR A 350 7.23 8.09 -5.68
N GLN A 351 7.49 9.12 -4.87
CA GLN A 351 6.86 10.44 -5.03
C GLN A 351 7.27 11.09 -6.35
N TYR A 352 8.55 11.02 -6.70
CA TYR A 352 9.05 11.55 -7.97
C TYR A 352 8.50 10.77 -9.17
N LEU A 353 8.40 9.44 -9.07
CA LEU A 353 7.82 8.60 -10.10
C LEU A 353 6.31 8.86 -10.27
N ALA A 354 5.58 9.07 -9.15
CA ALA A 354 4.17 9.45 -9.18
C ALA A 354 3.95 10.77 -9.93
N GLN A 355 4.77 11.79 -9.65
CA GLN A 355 4.70 13.06 -10.37
C GLN A 355 4.97 12.92 -11.87
N LYS A 356 5.89 12.03 -12.26
CA LYS A 356 6.13 11.73 -13.69
C LYS A 356 4.93 11.04 -14.35
N MET A 357 4.24 10.15 -13.65
CA MET A 357 3.03 9.50 -14.17
C MET A 357 1.89 10.50 -14.28
N LEU A 358 1.73 11.40 -13.30
CA LEU A 358 0.76 12.48 -13.36
C LEU A 358 1.00 13.37 -14.58
N LEU A 359 2.25 13.77 -14.82
CA LEU A 359 2.60 14.56 -16.01
C LEU A 359 2.22 13.85 -17.31
N ARG A 360 2.46 12.53 -17.45
CA ARG A 360 2.02 11.73 -18.60
C ARG A 360 0.50 11.69 -18.75
N ALA A 361 -0.23 11.57 -17.62
CA ALA A 361 -1.69 11.59 -17.64
C ALA A 361 -2.22 12.95 -18.13
N ASP A 362 -1.58 14.05 -17.74
CA ASP A 362 -1.95 15.38 -18.19
C ASP A 362 -1.60 15.64 -19.67
N GLU A 363 -0.51 15.07 -20.18
CA GLU A 363 -0.20 15.07 -21.62
C GLU A 363 -1.30 14.36 -22.43
N ARG A 364 -1.78 13.22 -21.94
CA ARG A 364 -2.91 12.51 -22.55
C ARG A 364 -4.21 13.32 -22.44
N ALA A 365 -4.48 13.88 -21.25
CA ALA A 365 -5.66 14.72 -21.03
C ALA A 365 -5.68 15.95 -21.96
N TYR A 366 -4.54 16.61 -22.16
CA TYR A 366 -4.40 17.70 -23.12
C TYR A 366 -4.69 17.22 -24.55
N THR A 367 -4.18 16.06 -24.95
CA THR A 367 -4.43 15.48 -26.28
C THR A 367 -5.91 15.20 -26.48
N VAL A 368 -6.60 14.62 -25.48
CA VAL A 368 -8.05 14.39 -25.51
C VAL A 368 -8.81 15.71 -25.58
N ALA A 369 -8.45 16.70 -24.76
CA ALA A 369 -9.10 18.02 -24.79
C ALA A 369 -8.90 18.76 -26.11
N LYS A 370 -7.73 18.61 -26.74
CA LYS A 370 -7.46 19.14 -28.08
C LYS A 370 -8.32 18.46 -29.14
N ASN A 371 -8.46 17.14 -29.11
CA ASN A 371 -9.30 16.37 -30.01
C ASN A 371 -10.78 16.78 -29.88
N ARG A 372 -11.27 17.05 -28.65
CA ARG A 372 -12.64 17.53 -28.41
C ARG A 372 -12.95 18.90 -29.00
N GLN A 373 -11.96 19.66 -29.48
CA GLN A 373 -12.18 20.91 -30.22
C GLN A 373 -12.57 20.66 -31.70
N LEU A 374 -12.33 19.45 -32.21
CA LEU A 374 -12.65 19.09 -33.57
C LEU A 374 -14.16 18.94 -33.75
N TRP A 375 -14.62 19.04 -35.00
CA TRP A 375 -16.01 18.76 -35.38
C TRP A 375 -16.38 17.32 -35.06
N GLU A 376 -17.61 17.09 -34.68
CA GLU A 376 -18.14 15.74 -34.53
C GLU A 376 -18.64 15.29 -35.92
N ILE A 377 -17.89 14.40 -36.54
CA ILE A 377 -18.27 13.74 -37.78
C ILE A 377 -18.32 12.25 -37.48
N GLU A 378 -19.51 11.68 -37.52
CA GLU A 378 -19.79 10.28 -37.28
C GLU A 378 -20.42 9.63 -38.49
N VAL A 379 -19.89 8.49 -38.88
CA VAL A 379 -20.51 7.58 -39.84
C VAL A 379 -21.15 6.44 -39.07
N GLY A 380 -22.45 6.25 -39.29
CA GLY A 380 -23.19 5.14 -38.70
C GLY A 380 -23.84 4.30 -39.80
N ALA A 381 -23.86 2.99 -39.60
CA ALA A 381 -24.66 2.05 -40.36
C ALA A 381 -25.47 1.20 -39.39
N ASN A 382 -26.71 0.93 -39.72
CA ASN A 382 -27.58 0.08 -38.93
C ASN A 382 -28.34 -0.87 -39.86
N VAL A 383 -28.38 -2.13 -39.46
CA VAL A 383 -29.21 -3.17 -40.10
C VAL A 383 -30.22 -3.64 -39.06
N GLN A 384 -31.48 -3.54 -39.41
CA GLN A 384 -32.60 -3.97 -38.60
C GLN A 384 -33.34 -5.08 -39.33
N SER A 385 -33.56 -6.19 -38.63
CA SER A 385 -34.31 -7.34 -39.15
C SER A 385 -35.43 -7.72 -38.19
N GLY A 386 -36.62 -7.93 -38.73
CA GLY A 386 -37.79 -8.29 -37.95
C GLY A 386 -39.00 -7.45 -38.29
N ARG A 387 -40.05 -7.54 -37.49
CA ARG A 387 -41.31 -6.83 -37.77
C ARG A 387 -41.19 -5.34 -37.50
N VAL A 388 -41.40 -4.54 -38.51
CA VAL A 388 -41.34 -3.07 -38.47
C VAL A 388 -42.74 -2.43 -38.42
N THR A 389 -43.80 -3.14 -38.86
CA THR A 389 -45.15 -2.62 -38.93
C THR A 389 -46.20 -3.61 -38.46
N ASP A 390 -47.33 -3.10 -37.96
CA ASP A 390 -48.47 -3.91 -37.47
C ASP A 390 -49.27 -4.66 -38.56
N VAL A 391 -48.91 -4.48 -39.82
CA VAL A 391 -49.66 -4.99 -40.95
C VAL A 391 -49.45 -6.50 -41.20
N ASP A 392 -48.32 -7.05 -40.82
CA ASP A 392 -47.89 -8.40 -41.24
C ASP A 392 -48.28 -9.56 -40.29
N GLY A 393 -49.17 -9.36 -39.32
CA GLY A 393 -49.54 -10.42 -38.36
C GLY A 393 -48.39 -10.80 -37.41
N ASN A 394 -48.64 -11.76 -36.51
CA ASN A 394 -47.69 -12.23 -35.53
C ASN A 394 -46.68 -13.22 -36.12
N ASN A 395 -45.54 -12.73 -36.61
CA ASN A 395 -44.52 -13.60 -37.24
C ASN A 395 -43.52 -14.25 -36.26
N GLY A 396 -43.58 -13.89 -35.00
CA GLY A 396 -42.66 -14.41 -33.97
C GLY A 396 -41.17 -14.27 -34.35
N LEU A 397 -40.33 -15.14 -33.84
CA LEU A 397 -38.89 -15.16 -34.17
C LEU A 397 -38.57 -15.42 -35.63
N SER A 398 -39.48 -16.10 -36.38
CA SER A 398 -39.30 -16.36 -37.81
C SER A 398 -39.20 -15.09 -38.62
N GLY A 399 -39.78 -13.99 -38.16
CA GLY A 399 -39.69 -12.67 -38.82
C GLY A 399 -38.25 -12.13 -38.92
N ILE A 400 -37.37 -12.56 -38.03
CA ILE A 400 -35.95 -12.16 -38.02
C ILE A 400 -35.17 -12.91 -39.12
N TYR A 401 -35.48 -14.20 -39.35
CA TYR A 401 -34.68 -15.09 -40.22
C TYR A 401 -35.23 -15.20 -41.66
N ASN A 402 -36.46 -14.78 -41.89
CA ASN A 402 -37.09 -14.97 -43.21
C ASN A 402 -36.66 -13.95 -44.28
N GLY A 403 -35.87 -12.94 -43.88
CA GLY A 403 -35.32 -11.91 -44.79
C GLY A 403 -36.35 -10.98 -45.45
N ARG A 404 -37.63 -11.04 -45.01
CA ARG A 404 -38.70 -10.25 -45.63
C ARG A 404 -38.76 -8.81 -45.15
N ASN A 405 -38.37 -8.57 -43.89
CA ASN A 405 -38.44 -7.26 -43.23
C ASN A 405 -37.04 -6.83 -42.78
N ILE A 406 -36.19 -6.47 -43.72
CA ILE A 406 -34.86 -5.95 -43.46
C ILE A 406 -34.85 -4.46 -43.79
N THR A 407 -34.38 -3.64 -42.87
CA THR A 407 -34.14 -2.21 -43.06
C THR A 407 -32.66 -1.92 -42.89
N GLU A 408 -32.04 -1.42 -43.91
CA GLU A 408 -30.65 -0.98 -43.92
C GLU A 408 -30.60 0.54 -43.93
N SER A 409 -29.80 1.13 -43.08
CA SER A 409 -29.62 2.58 -43.03
C SER A 409 -28.14 2.94 -42.85
N ALA A 410 -27.70 3.92 -43.61
CA ALA A 410 -26.40 4.55 -43.42
C ALA A 410 -26.63 6.04 -43.17
N ARG A 411 -25.89 6.59 -42.20
CA ARG A 411 -26.03 7.99 -41.80
C ARG A 411 -24.65 8.61 -41.60
N ILE A 412 -24.51 9.84 -42.09
CA ILE A 412 -23.40 10.71 -41.75
C ILE A 412 -23.97 11.84 -40.89
N THR A 413 -23.49 11.97 -39.67
CA THR A 413 -23.88 13.04 -38.76
C THR A 413 -22.71 14.01 -38.63
N VAL A 414 -22.96 15.30 -38.88
CA VAL A 414 -21.97 16.37 -38.75
C VAL A 414 -22.50 17.36 -37.73
N THR A 415 -21.78 17.52 -36.61
CA THR A 415 -22.08 18.53 -35.60
C THR A 415 -20.89 19.49 -35.48
N ILE A 416 -21.14 20.76 -35.73
CA ILE A 416 -20.14 21.83 -35.67
C ILE A 416 -20.40 22.62 -34.38
N PRO A 417 -19.52 22.59 -33.38
CA PRO A 417 -19.68 23.36 -32.18
C PRO A 417 -19.40 24.84 -32.46
N ILE A 418 -20.43 25.65 -32.46
CA ILE A 418 -20.33 27.11 -32.65
C ILE A 418 -20.35 27.74 -31.27
N ASN A 419 -19.27 28.50 -30.93
CA ASN A 419 -19.12 29.23 -29.67
C ASN A 419 -19.26 28.37 -28.38
N ASP A 420 -18.75 27.15 -28.42
CA ASP A 420 -18.74 26.25 -27.23
C ASP A 420 -17.64 26.66 -26.26
N LEU A 421 -17.99 27.49 -25.27
CA LEU A 421 -17.08 27.96 -24.22
C LEU A 421 -16.67 26.81 -23.30
N ASN A 422 -17.48 25.78 -23.08
CA ASN A 422 -17.16 24.64 -22.23
C ASN A 422 -15.99 23.82 -22.81
N ARG A 423 -16.00 23.54 -24.09
CA ARG A 423 -14.89 22.85 -24.76
C ARG A 423 -13.61 23.67 -24.73
N ARG A 424 -13.71 25.00 -24.96
CA ARG A 424 -12.54 25.90 -24.85
C ARG A 424 -12.01 25.96 -23.45
N SER A 425 -12.87 26.03 -22.43
CA SER A 425 -12.50 26.01 -21.03
C SER A 425 -11.76 24.69 -20.67
N GLN A 426 -12.28 23.54 -21.13
CA GLN A 426 -11.62 22.24 -20.91
C GLN A 426 -10.20 22.21 -21.51
N LEU A 427 -10.01 22.76 -22.72
CA LEU A 427 -8.70 22.81 -23.36
C LEU A 427 -7.73 23.74 -22.61
N ILE A 428 -8.20 24.93 -22.20
CA ILE A 428 -7.40 25.89 -21.42
C ILE A 428 -7.00 25.23 -20.09
N ASN A 429 -7.94 24.62 -19.38
CA ASN A 429 -7.69 23.97 -18.11
C ASN A 429 -6.67 22.83 -18.25
N ALA A 430 -6.81 21.98 -19.27
CA ALA A 430 -5.87 20.89 -19.54
C ALA A 430 -4.46 21.41 -19.86
N LYS A 431 -4.37 22.51 -20.65
CA LYS A 431 -3.09 23.12 -20.99
C LYS A 431 -2.42 23.75 -19.76
N VAL A 432 -3.18 24.51 -18.95
CA VAL A 432 -2.66 25.14 -17.73
C VAL A 432 -2.22 24.08 -16.73
N LYS A 433 -3.00 22.99 -16.58
CA LYS A 433 -2.65 21.90 -15.69
C LYS A 433 -1.35 21.22 -16.13
N LEU A 434 -1.20 20.93 -17.41
CA LEU A 434 0.02 20.34 -17.96
C LEU A 434 1.25 21.21 -17.68
N GLU A 435 1.17 22.54 -17.88
CA GLU A 435 2.28 23.44 -17.59
C GLU A 435 2.59 23.53 -16.09
N LYS A 436 1.56 23.56 -15.23
CA LYS A 436 1.76 23.49 -13.78
C LYS A 436 2.50 22.22 -13.36
N ASP A 437 2.12 21.06 -13.90
CA ASP A 437 2.71 19.79 -13.50
C ASP A 437 4.11 19.55 -14.12
N ARG A 438 4.44 20.23 -15.24
CA ARG A 438 5.83 20.34 -15.70
C ARG A 438 6.69 21.10 -14.69
N LEU A 439 6.21 22.26 -14.20
CA LEU A 439 6.93 23.05 -13.19
C LEU A 439 7.05 22.28 -11.86
N ASN A 440 5.98 21.60 -11.43
CA ASN A 440 5.97 20.76 -10.23
C ASN A 440 6.98 19.62 -10.34
N THR A 441 7.12 19.00 -11.51
CA THR A 441 8.10 17.92 -11.74
C THR A 441 9.55 18.43 -11.59
N ILE A 442 9.83 19.63 -12.11
CA ILE A 442 11.15 20.27 -11.96
C ILE A 442 11.41 20.61 -10.48
N ALA A 443 10.42 21.21 -9.81
CA ALA A 443 10.51 21.57 -8.40
C ALA A 443 10.73 20.33 -7.52
N MET A 444 9.98 19.26 -7.76
CA MET A 444 10.11 18.00 -7.02
C MET A 444 11.48 17.34 -7.22
N ARG A 445 12.01 17.35 -8.45
CA ARG A 445 13.38 16.87 -8.70
C ARG A 445 14.41 17.64 -7.87
N ARG A 446 14.32 18.97 -7.83
CA ARG A 446 15.23 19.83 -7.04
C ARG A 446 15.08 19.52 -5.54
N ALA A 447 13.85 19.46 -5.04
CA ALA A 447 13.56 19.15 -3.64
C ALA A 447 14.12 17.78 -3.24
N LEU A 448 13.98 16.75 -4.09
CA LEU A 448 14.52 15.42 -3.85
C LEU A 448 16.06 15.43 -3.77
N ILE A 449 16.73 16.13 -4.70
CA ILE A 449 18.20 16.27 -4.67
C ILE A 449 18.65 16.97 -3.38
N THR A 450 17.99 18.07 -3.01
CA THR A 450 18.30 18.79 -1.77
C THR A 450 18.08 17.91 -0.53
N LYS A 451 16.98 17.15 -0.49
CA LYS A 451 16.69 16.21 0.61
C LYS A 451 17.80 15.17 0.76
N ILE A 452 18.24 14.58 -0.35
CA ILE A 452 19.31 13.55 -0.33
C ILE A 452 20.63 14.17 0.13
N THR A 453 20.99 15.34 -0.39
CA THR A 453 22.22 16.04 0.00
C THR A 453 22.22 16.34 1.51
N ASN A 454 21.11 16.86 2.05
CA ASN A 454 20.98 17.13 3.48
C ASN A 454 21.03 15.84 4.31
N THR A 455 20.40 14.77 3.83
CA THR A 455 20.42 13.46 4.52
C THR A 455 21.84 12.91 4.57
N ILE A 456 22.60 12.97 3.50
CA ILE A 456 24.00 12.48 3.45
C ILE A 456 24.92 13.32 4.34
N ASN A 457 24.80 14.67 4.31
CA ASN A 457 25.54 15.56 5.21
C ASN A 457 25.24 15.24 6.67
N ASN A 458 23.98 14.94 6.99
CA ASN A 458 23.59 14.54 8.34
C ASN A 458 24.18 13.18 8.73
N ILE A 459 24.19 12.19 7.82
CA ILE A 459 24.85 10.90 8.03
C ILE A 459 26.35 11.10 8.31
N GLU A 460 27.04 11.95 7.56
CA GLU A 460 28.46 12.25 7.78
C GLU A 460 28.69 12.87 9.18
N SER A 461 27.86 13.83 9.58
CA SER A 461 27.89 14.42 10.91
C SER A 461 27.68 13.39 12.03
N LEU A 462 26.67 12.52 11.86
CA LEU A 462 26.35 11.48 12.84
C LEU A 462 27.45 10.39 12.89
N ALA A 463 28.07 10.05 11.77
CA ALA A 463 29.22 9.15 11.73
C ALA A 463 30.40 9.71 12.53
N LYS A 464 30.71 11.00 12.36
CA LYS A 464 31.75 11.71 13.14
C LYS A 464 31.41 11.73 14.63
N ARG A 465 30.13 12.01 14.99
CA ARG A 465 29.67 12.00 16.40
C ARG A 465 29.82 10.61 17.02
N TYR A 466 29.47 9.56 16.29
CA TYR A 466 29.63 8.19 16.75
C TYR A 466 31.11 7.86 17.03
N GLN A 467 32.03 8.18 16.11
CA GLN A 467 33.46 7.97 16.31
C GLN A 467 34.05 8.77 17.49
N LEU A 468 33.56 10.00 17.71
CA LEU A 468 33.97 10.82 18.86
C LEU A 468 33.43 10.23 20.17
N ALA A 469 32.18 9.73 20.18
CA ALA A 469 31.61 9.06 21.35
C ALA A 469 32.37 7.77 21.72
N GLU A 470 32.84 6.98 20.75
CA GLU A 470 33.71 5.83 21.01
C GLU A 470 35.03 6.22 21.70
N LYS A 471 35.68 7.29 21.21
CA LYS A 471 36.89 7.84 21.84
C LYS A 471 36.59 8.33 23.25
N GLN A 472 35.46 9.02 23.47
CA GLN A 472 35.02 9.52 24.76
C GLN A 472 34.84 8.39 25.80
N VAL A 473 34.17 7.30 25.39
CA VAL A 473 34.04 6.12 26.27
C VAL A 473 35.39 5.53 26.65
N LYS A 474 36.29 5.39 25.66
CA LYS A 474 37.65 4.88 25.91
C LYS A 474 38.41 5.73 26.96
N LEU A 475 38.37 7.06 26.79
CA LEU A 475 39.04 8.00 27.73
C LEU A 475 38.36 8.01 29.11
N ALA A 476 37.04 8.00 29.17
CA ALA A 476 36.29 7.94 30.43
C ALA A 476 36.58 6.63 31.18
N LEU A 477 36.69 5.50 30.47
CA LEU A 477 37.08 4.22 31.09
C LEU A 477 38.50 4.25 31.67
N GLN A 478 39.45 4.83 30.92
CA GLN A 478 40.82 5.01 31.41
C GLN A 478 40.88 5.90 32.66
N SER A 479 40.16 7.02 32.66
CA SER A 479 40.05 7.92 33.80
C SER A 479 39.47 7.22 35.02
N TYR A 480 38.35 6.49 34.86
CA TYR A 480 37.74 5.71 35.94
C TYR A 480 38.71 4.66 36.51
N GLN A 481 39.40 3.91 35.64
CA GLN A 481 40.37 2.89 36.08
C GLN A 481 41.54 3.51 36.83
N LEU A 482 42.03 4.66 36.37
CA LEU A 482 43.12 5.39 37.05
C LEU A 482 42.68 5.86 38.45
N GLU A 483 41.50 6.48 38.52
CA GLU A 483 40.97 7.02 39.80
C GLU A 483 40.68 5.90 40.81
N LYS A 484 40.20 4.75 40.32
CA LYS A 484 40.01 3.55 41.15
C LYS A 484 41.33 3.00 41.69
N LYS A 485 42.40 3.00 40.90
CA LYS A 485 43.75 2.61 41.38
C LYS A 485 44.29 3.60 42.41
N LYS A 486 44.11 4.92 42.21
CA LYS A 486 44.50 5.94 43.18
C LYS A 486 43.72 5.79 44.51
N GLN A 487 42.44 5.46 44.46
CA GLN A 487 41.65 5.18 45.65
C GLN A 487 42.18 3.96 46.41
N GLN A 488 42.55 2.88 45.71
CA GLN A 488 43.16 1.71 46.32
C GLN A 488 44.51 2.02 47.01
N ALA A 489 45.23 2.99 46.46
CA ALA A 489 46.48 3.50 47.03
C ALA A 489 46.27 4.57 48.13
N GLY A 490 45.00 4.90 48.47
CA GLY A 490 44.68 5.91 49.46
C GLY A 490 44.86 7.37 49.01
N ILE A 491 45.09 7.63 47.72
CA ILE A 491 45.41 8.96 47.15
C ILE A 491 44.14 9.69 46.66
N ALA A 492 43.08 8.96 46.29
CA ALA A 492 41.82 9.55 45.79
C ALA A 492 40.65 9.25 46.73
N SER A 493 39.67 10.15 46.76
CA SER A 493 38.46 9.96 47.57
C SER A 493 37.43 9.04 46.84
N ALA A 494 36.51 8.48 47.63
CA ALA A 494 35.38 7.75 47.05
C ALA A 494 34.50 8.63 46.16
N LEU A 495 34.44 9.95 46.40
CA LEU A 495 33.72 10.92 45.61
C LEU A 495 34.32 11.05 44.19
N ASP A 496 35.67 11.11 44.11
CA ASP A 496 36.37 11.23 42.81
C ASP A 496 36.12 9.99 41.92
N VAL A 497 36.14 8.79 42.52
CA VAL A 497 35.82 7.55 41.81
C VAL A 497 34.37 7.54 41.35
N ASN A 498 33.41 7.97 42.20
CA ASN A 498 32.01 8.07 41.83
C ASN A 498 31.78 9.07 40.67
N ASN A 499 32.46 10.23 40.69
CA ASN A 499 32.38 11.24 39.65
C ASN A 499 32.89 10.69 38.30
N THR A 500 34.04 10.02 38.30
CA THR A 500 34.58 9.41 37.06
C THR A 500 33.75 8.21 36.60
N GLN A 501 33.11 7.46 37.49
CA GLN A 501 32.17 6.41 37.15
C GLN A 501 30.90 6.98 36.48
N ASN A 502 30.34 8.06 37.03
CA ASN A 502 29.18 8.74 36.41
C ASN A 502 29.52 9.29 35.04
N GLN A 503 30.72 9.86 34.84
CA GLN A 503 31.21 10.31 33.52
C GLN A 503 31.31 9.12 32.56
N LEU A 504 31.78 7.96 32.98
CA LEU A 504 31.83 6.76 32.14
C LEU A 504 30.43 6.28 31.75
N LEU A 505 29.48 6.24 32.69
CA LEU A 505 28.10 5.84 32.42
C LEU A 505 27.42 6.80 31.43
N GLN A 506 27.63 8.13 31.57
CA GLN A 506 27.15 9.13 30.65
C GLN A 506 27.77 8.98 29.25
N ALA A 507 29.09 8.74 29.17
CA ALA A 507 29.78 8.49 27.93
C ALA A 507 29.24 7.23 27.20
N GLN A 508 29.00 6.15 27.96
CA GLN A 508 28.40 4.91 27.41
C GLN A 508 26.98 5.15 26.86
N ALA A 509 26.14 5.88 27.60
CA ALA A 509 24.80 6.25 27.16
C ALA A 509 24.86 7.13 25.88
N GLY A 510 25.78 8.10 25.86
CA GLY A 510 26.04 8.94 24.70
C GLY A 510 26.49 8.15 23.46
N LEU A 511 27.31 7.13 23.64
CA LEU A 511 27.76 6.24 22.57
C LEU A 511 26.58 5.47 21.97
N ILE A 512 25.72 4.86 22.78
CA ILE A 512 24.56 4.10 22.31
C ILE A 512 23.60 5.03 21.55
N SER A 513 23.35 6.23 22.09
CA SER A 513 22.50 7.23 21.44
C SER A 513 23.07 7.67 20.08
N ALA A 514 24.37 7.98 20.00
CA ALA A 514 25.03 8.36 18.76
C ALA A 514 25.02 7.23 17.72
N LYS A 515 25.23 6.00 18.16
CA LYS A 515 25.17 4.78 17.37
C LYS A 515 23.79 4.57 16.74
N ILE A 516 22.74 4.65 17.56
CA ILE A 516 21.35 4.49 17.11
C ILE A 516 20.95 5.62 16.15
N ALA A 517 21.32 6.87 16.45
CA ALA A 517 21.04 8.01 15.57
C ALA A 517 21.67 7.84 14.18
N TYR A 518 22.92 7.40 14.11
CA TYR A 518 23.60 7.10 12.85
C TYR A 518 22.88 5.99 12.07
N LEU A 519 22.53 4.89 12.72
CA LEU A 519 21.85 3.75 12.09
C LEU A 519 20.43 4.10 11.62
N ASN A 520 19.70 4.92 12.40
CA ASN A 520 18.36 5.37 12.02
C ASN A 520 18.42 6.27 10.77
N GLN A 521 19.41 7.16 10.70
CA GLN A 521 19.58 8.03 9.53
C GLN A 521 19.96 7.23 8.26
N LEU A 522 20.76 6.15 8.40
CA LEU A 522 21.03 5.23 7.30
C LEU A 522 19.75 4.51 6.83
N SER A 523 18.94 4.04 7.78
CA SER A 523 17.65 3.39 7.44
C SER A 523 16.69 4.35 6.77
N ASP A 524 16.66 5.63 7.19
CA ASP A 524 15.85 6.68 6.53
C ASP A 524 16.36 6.97 5.11
N LEU A 525 17.67 7.01 4.90
CA LEU A 525 18.22 7.14 3.54
C LEU A 525 17.80 5.96 2.66
N GLN A 526 17.92 4.71 3.12
CA GLN A 526 17.49 3.52 2.38
C GLN A 526 16.01 3.60 2.00
N ARG A 527 15.16 4.10 2.89
CA ARG A 527 13.74 4.35 2.66
C ARG A 527 13.51 5.39 1.56
N VAL A 528 14.23 6.51 1.60
CA VAL A 528 14.13 7.58 0.58
C VAL A 528 14.63 7.11 -0.78
N LEU A 529 15.67 6.27 -0.81
CA LEU A 529 16.22 5.66 -2.01
C LEU A 529 15.36 4.51 -2.57
N GLY A 530 14.39 4.01 -1.78
CA GLY A 530 13.57 2.84 -2.14
C GLY A 530 14.33 1.50 -2.09
N THR A 531 15.44 1.43 -1.33
CA THR A 531 16.32 0.24 -1.24
C THR A 531 16.15 -0.55 0.06
N THR A 532 15.20 -0.18 0.92
CA THR A 532 14.99 -0.85 2.23
C THR A 532 14.74 -2.35 2.06
N LEU A 533 13.86 -2.74 1.16
CA LEU A 533 13.52 -4.16 0.94
C LEU A 533 14.72 -4.96 0.43
N ASP A 534 15.49 -4.37 -0.49
CA ASP A 534 16.69 -5.02 -1.07
C ASP A 534 17.78 -5.21 0.00
N HIS A 535 17.97 -4.22 0.89
CA HIS A 535 18.92 -4.29 2.00
C HIS A 535 18.59 -5.43 2.99
N TRP A 536 17.29 -5.63 3.27
CA TRP A 536 16.83 -6.69 4.18
C TRP A 536 16.57 -8.01 3.46
N HIS A 537 16.82 -8.10 2.14
CA HIS A 537 16.55 -9.27 1.28
C HIS A 537 15.09 -9.74 1.37
N ILE A 538 14.17 -8.77 1.39
CA ILE A 538 12.73 -9.02 1.44
C ILE A 538 12.17 -8.95 0.02
N LYS A 539 11.56 -10.04 -0.42
CA LYS A 539 10.78 -10.08 -1.66
C LYS A 539 9.31 -9.98 -1.32
N LEU A 540 8.63 -9.01 -1.92
CA LEU A 540 7.18 -8.93 -1.83
C LEU A 540 6.56 -10.05 -2.66
N ARG A 541 5.51 -10.69 -2.13
CA ARG A 541 4.88 -11.86 -2.75
C ARG A 541 4.05 -11.52 -3.98
N TYR A 542 3.70 -10.24 -4.16
CA TYR A 542 2.68 -9.75 -5.10
C TYR A 542 3.19 -8.66 -6.03
N GLY A 543 4.37 -8.77 -6.60
CA GLY A 543 4.80 -7.62 -7.32
C GLY A 543 6.07 -7.68 -8.16
N GLU A 544 6.21 -8.66 -9.02
CA GLU A 544 7.10 -8.53 -10.17
C GLU A 544 6.30 -8.24 -11.44
#